data_1435ba372d05503cbfce984c2973c262
#
_entry.id   1435ba372d05503cbfce984c2973c262
#
_cell.length_a   1.000
_cell.length_b   1.000
_cell.length_c   1.000
_cell.angle_alpha   90.00
_cell.angle_beta   90.00
_cell.angle_gamma   90.00
#
_symmetry.space_group_name_H-M   'P 1'
#
loop_
_entity.id
_entity.type
_entity.pdbx_description
1 polymer ?
#
loop_
_entity_poly.entity_id
_entity_poly.type
_entity_poly.pdbx_seq_one_letter_code
_entity_poly.pdbx_strand_id
1 'polypeptide(L)'
;MRSLKFQARLLFHRIGISLLKRNASSLNSSHSKYWELIENYTVISQKHLTPEIKLKLITQECQAWNQPVEQNSPHPLGEPFWAFYWPGGQALSRYILDNPLIAKRKRVLDFGCGSGALSIAALKSGAKFSVANDIDTMAIAASQLNAQINAVELNVCEDNLIGSDCADFDLILVGDMLYDSALSDVIAAWLMKLRLAGKVILVGDPGRGPVGNSTLFANSLCHLAKYELDSFTKKDNYGFLQSHVFTLL
;
A
#
# COMPACT_ATOMS: atom_id res chain seq x y z
N MET A 1 -23.98 -7.89 12.23
CA MET A 1 -23.42 -6.52 12.26
C MET A 1 -23.08 -6.16 13.70
N ARG A 2 -21.87 -6.43 14.15
CA ARG A 2 -21.37 -6.01 15.46
C ARG A 2 -20.21 -5.05 15.21
N SER A 3 -20.42 -3.79 15.62
CA SER A 3 -19.47 -2.68 15.60
C SER A 3 -18.22 -3.04 16.40
N LEU A 4 -17.09 -3.19 15.74
CA LEU A 4 -15.76 -3.21 16.37
C LEU A 4 -15.41 -1.77 16.73
N LYS A 5 -15.63 -1.40 17.99
CA LYS A 5 -15.08 -0.18 18.59
C LYS A 5 -13.58 -0.35 18.75
N PHE A 6 -12.81 0.14 17.78
CA PHE A 6 -11.37 0.31 17.93
C PHE A 6 -11.10 1.52 18.82
N GLN A 7 -10.78 1.28 20.10
CA GLN A 7 -10.30 2.32 21.00
C GLN A 7 -8.84 2.64 20.62
N ALA A 8 -8.65 3.78 19.92
CA ALA A 8 -7.33 4.37 19.74
C ALA A 8 -6.81 4.86 21.10
N ARG A 9 -5.94 4.10 21.73
CA ARG A 9 -5.12 4.56 22.84
C ARG A 9 -3.90 5.28 22.26
N LEU A 10 -3.98 6.60 22.19
CA LEU A 10 -2.86 7.49 21.92
C LEU A 10 -1.87 7.40 23.09
N LEU A 11 -0.79 6.65 22.92
CA LEU A 11 0.42 6.79 23.71
C LEU A 11 1.44 7.56 22.86
N PHE A 12 1.53 8.88 23.13
CA PHE A 12 2.63 9.71 22.65
C PHE A 12 3.93 9.27 23.34
N HIS A 13 4.77 8.52 22.65
CA HIS A 13 6.17 8.38 23.02
C HIS A 13 7.02 8.89 21.86
N ARG A 14 7.80 9.96 22.10
CA ARG A 14 8.92 10.37 21.25
C ARG A 14 9.91 9.22 21.20
N ILE A 15 9.86 8.41 20.15
CA ILE A 15 10.90 7.47 19.81
C ILE A 15 11.55 8.01 18.54
N GLY A 16 12.72 8.64 18.71
CA GLY A 16 13.64 8.88 17.60
C GLY A 16 14.15 7.53 17.13
N ILE A 17 13.48 6.94 16.15
CA ILE A 17 13.87 5.66 15.58
C ILE A 17 14.84 5.94 14.45
N SER A 18 16.11 5.65 14.67
CA SER A 18 17.08 5.44 13.59
C SER A 18 16.67 4.16 12.84
N LEU A 19 15.73 4.27 11.89
CA LEU A 19 15.24 3.17 11.04
C LEU A 19 16.34 2.54 10.15
N LEU A 20 17.52 3.14 10.08
CA LEU A 20 18.57 2.77 9.13
C LEU A 20 19.57 1.69 9.64
N LYS A 21 19.36 1.07 10.80
CA LYS A 21 20.31 0.10 11.37
C LYS A 21 19.76 -1.29 11.69
N ARG A 22 18.62 -1.70 11.19
CA ARG A 22 18.27 -3.12 11.20
C ARG A 22 18.71 -3.73 9.88
N ASN A 23 19.77 -4.55 9.93
CA ASN A 23 20.30 -5.25 8.77
C ASN A 23 19.19 -6.01 8.04
N ALA A 24 19.03 -5.76 6.73
CA ALA A 24 18.04 -6.41 5.85
C ALA A 24 18.10 -7.96 5.95
N SER A 25 19.27 -8.51 6.25
CA SER A 25 19.46 -9.97 6.41
C SER A 25 18.77 -10.60 7.61
N SER A 26 18.60 -9.86 8.72
CA SER A 26 17.94 -10.40 9.93
C SER A 26 16.42 -10.33 9.88
N LEU A 27 15.86 -9.37 9.12
CA LEU A 27 14.41 -9.24 8.92
C LEU A 27 13.88 -10.26 7.91
N ASN A 28 14.68 -10.63 6.88
CA ASN A 28 14.29 -11.65 5.91
C ASN A 28 14.00 -13.03 6.53
N SER A 29 14.63 -13.38 7.65
CA SER A 29 14.39 -14.67 8.31
C SER A 29 13.11 -14.69 9.15
N SER A 30 12.64 -13.55 9.66
CA SER A 30 11.49 -13.51 10.57
C SER A 30 10.14 -13.69 9.85
N HIS A 31 10.03 -13.24 8.61
CA HIS A 31 8.79 -13.30 7.82
C HIS A 31 8.73 -14.48 6.85
N SER A 32 9.85 -15.14 6.58
CA SER A 32 9.93 -16.28 5.65
C SER A 32 9.00 -17.45 6.02
N LYS A 33 8.66 -17.60 7.29
CA LYS A 33 7.69 -18.59 7.77
C LYS A 33 6.28 -18.42 7.17
N TYR A 34 5.94 -17.21 6.69
CA TYR A 34 4.66 -16.93 6.05
C TYR A 34 4.68 -17.16 4.54
N TRP A 35 5.85 -17.29 3.92
CA TRP A 35 5.98 -17.39 2.47
C TRP A 35 5.33 -18.65 1.92
N GLU A 36 5.51 -19.79 2.57
CA GLU A 36 4.85 -21.03 2.17
C GLU A 36 3.32 -20.86 2.16
N LEU A 37 2.78 -20.21 3.20
CA LEU A 37 1.35 -19.94 3.28
C LEU A 37 0.90 -19.00 2.14
N ILE A 38 1.64 -17.92 1.90
CA ILE A 38 1.36 -16.99 0.79
C ILE A 38 1.42 -17.72 -0.55
N GLU A 39 2.43 -18.55 -0.76
CA GLU A 39 2.60 -19.31 -2.02
C GLU A 39 1.44 -20.28 -2.27
N ASN A 40 0.93 -20.93 -1.23
CA ASN A 40 -0.16 -21.89 -1.34
C ASN A 40 -1.52 -21.26 -1.67
N TYR A 41 -1.75 -20.00 -1.26
CA TYR A 41 -3.04 -19.32 -1.40
C TYR A 41 -3.07 -18.22 -2.45
N THR A 42 -1.94 -17.92 -3.09
CA THR A 42 -1.83 -16.88 -4.12
C THR A 42 -1.22 -17.43 -5.40
N VAL A 43 -1.42 -16.70 -6.49
CA VAL A 43 -0.74 -16.95 -7.77
C VAL A 43 0.06 -15.73 -8.19
N ILE A 44 1.10 -15.92 -9.01
CA ILE A 44 1.81 -14.79 -9.62
C ILE A 44 0.90 -14.21 -10.70
N SER A 45 0.53 -12.94 -10.52
CA SER A 45 -0.27 -12.19 -11.50
C SER A 45 0.51 -11.01 -12.07
N GLN A 46 0.23 -10.74 -13.35
CA GLN A 46 0.60 -9.53 -14.09
C GLN A 46 -0.63 -8.94 -14.81
N LYS A 47 -1.83 -9.43 -14.46
CA LYS A 47 -3.13 -8.99 -15.01
C LYS A 47 -3.64 -7.77 -14.24
N HIS A 48 -2.96 -6.66 -14.40
CA HIS A 48 -3.25 -5.37 -13.75
C HIS A 48 -2.56 -4.23 -14.51
N LEU A 49 -2.75 -2.98 -14.11
CA LEU A 49 -2.22 -1.80 -14.83
C LEU A 49 -0.69 -1.73 -14.93
N THR A 50 0.03 -2.53 -14.15
CA THR A 50 1.50 -2.53 -14.12
C THR A 50 2.08 -3.91 -14.42
N PRO A 51 1.90 -4.46 -15.66
CA PRO A 51 2.33 -5.80 -16.00
C PRO A 51 3.86 -6.02 -15.90
N GLU A 52 4.64 -4.95 -15.74
CA GLU A 52 6.08 -4.98 -15.48
C GLU A 52 6.41 -5.47 -14.05
N ILE A 53 5.42 -5.52 -13.16
CA ILE A 53 5.55 -5.96 -11.77
C ILE A 53 4.84 -7.30 -11.62
N LYS A 54 5.53 -8.31 -11.12
CA LYS A 54 4.96 -9.62 -10.79
C LYS A 54 4.54 -9.61 -9.32
N LEU A 55 3.29 -9.96 -9.02
CA LEU A 55 2.77 -9.96 -7.66
C LEU A 55 2.12 -11.31 -7.32
N LYS A 56 2.37 -11.82 -6.13
CA LYS A 56 1.60 -12.88 -5.50
C LYS A 56 0.28 -12.29 -5.01
N LEU A 57 -0.83 -12.64 -5.65
CA LEU A 57 -2.17 -12.10 -5.39
C LEU A 57 -3.20 -13.23 -5.29
N ILE A 58 -4.29 -12.96 -4.57
CA ILE A 58 -5.52 -13.74 -4.69
C ILE A 58 -6.26 -13.24 -5.92
N THR A 59 -6.52 -14.14 -6.86
CA THR A 59 -7.26 -13.89 -8.11
C THR A 59 -8.31 -14.96 -8.31
N GLN A 60 -9.19 -14.82 -9.29
CA GLN A 60 -10.17 -15.84 -9.67
C GLN A 60 -9.53 -17.18 -10.07
N GLU A 61 -8.22 -17.20 -10.35
CA GLU A 61 -7.45 -18.40 -10.68
C GLU A 61 -7.00 -19.18 -9.41
N CYS A 62 -7.09 -18.56 -8.23
CA CYS A 62 -6.76 -19.19 -6.96
C CYS A 62 -7.87 -20.13 -6.50
N GLN A 63 -7.50 -21.29 -5.96
CA GLN A 63 -8.48 -22.17 -5.30
C GLN A 63 -9.19 -21.43 -4.15
N ALA A 64 -8.46 -20.60 -3.41
CA ALA A 64 -8.98 -19.79 -2.31
C ALA A 64 -10.12 -18.87 -2.70
N TRP A 65 -10.14 -18.35 -3.95
CA TRP A 65 -11.23 -17.51 -4.45
C TRP A 65 -12.56 -18.24 -4.58
N ASN A 66 -12.49 -19.53 -4.98
CA ASN A 66 -13.66 -20.35 -5.29
C ASN A 66 -14.12 -21.23 -4.11
N GLN A 67 -13.41 -21.22 -2.98
CA GLN A 67 -13.82 -21.96 -1.81
C GLN A 67 -14.99 -21.26 -1.12
N PRO A 68 -16.07 -22.00 -0.78
CA PRO A 68 -17.11 -21.45 0.07
C PRO A 68 -16.48 -20.99 1.38
N VAL A 69 -16.72 -19.73 1.75
CA VAL A 69 -16.36 -19.27 3.09
C VAL A 69 -17.28 -20.03 4.06
N GLU A 70 -16.78 -21.10 4.64
CA GLU A 70 -17.47 -21.77 5.73
C GLU A 70 -17.63 -20.73 6.86
N GLN A 71 -18.87 -20.45 7.24
CA GLN A 71 -19.22 -19.34 8.15
C GLN A 71 -18.51 -19.38 9.51
N ASN A 72 -17.81 -20.48 9.84
CA ASN A 72 -17.14 -20.69 11.11
C ASN A 72 -15.65 -21.05 11.01
N SER A 73 -15.04 -21.04 9.80
CA SER A 73 -13.62 -21.32 9.63
C SER A 73 -12.91 -20.04 9.21
N PRO A 74 -12.00 -19.49 10.01
CA PRO A 74 -11.23 -18.32 9.59
C PRO A 74 -10.39 -18.66 8.36
N HIS A 75 -10.31 -17.73 7.42
CA HIS A 75 -9.46 -17.90 6.24
C HIS A 75 -8.00 -18.10 6.70
N PRO A 76 -7.23 -19.05 6.13
CA PRO A 76 -5.84 -19.31 6.56
C PRO A 76 -4.92 -18.08 6.51
N LEU A 77 -5.22 -17.11 5.64
CA LEU A 77 -4.51 -15.83 5.55
C LEU A 77 -5.13 -14.72 6.41
N GLY A 78 -6.11 -15.00 7.27
CA GLY A 78 -6.86 -13.98 8.01
C GLY A 78 -7.76 -13.15 7.08
N GLU A 79 -7.73 -11.83 7.25
CA GLU A 79 -8.37 -10.86 6.34
C GLU A 79 -7.35 -10.40 5.29
N PRO A 80 -7.22 -11.08 4.14
CA PRO A 80 -6.09 -10.91 3.25
C PRO A 80 -6.23 -9.68 2.32
N PHE A 81 -6.53 -8.50 2.87
CA PHE A 81 -6.63 -7.26 2.08
C PHE A 81 -5.35 -6.95 1.30
N TRP A 82 -4.19 -7.31 1.84
CA TRP A 82 -2.89 -7.17 1.20
C TRP A 82 -2.75 -8.01 -0.10
N ALA A 83 -3.51 -9.10 -0.21
CA ALA A 83 -3.42 -10.02 -1.35
C ALA A 83 -4.21 -9.55 -2.58
N PHE A 84 -4.87 -8.39 -2.50
CA PHE A 84 -5.54 -7.73 -3.60
C PHE A 84 -4.76 -6.51 -4.05
N TYR A 85 -4.60 -6.35 -5.35
CA TYR A 85 -3.99 -5.14 -5.90
C TYR A 85 -5.07 -4.10 -6.17
N TRP A 86 -5.31 -3.26 -5.17
CA TRP A 86 -6.39 -2.28 -5.17
C TRP A 86 -6.21 -1.19 -6.23
N PRO A 87 -7.31 -0.63 -6.78
CA PRO A 87 -7.28 0.33 -7.88
C PRO A 87 -6.40 1.56 -7.65
N GLY A 88 -6.44 2.14 -6.45
CA GLY A 88 -5.61 3.29 -6.09
C GLY A 88 -4.12 2.97 -6.14
N GLY A 89 -3.74 1.81 -5.60
CA GLY A 89 -2.37 1.30 -5.68
C GLY A 89 -1.92 1.06 -7.12
N GLN A 90 -2.80 0.47 -7.96
CA GLN A 90 -2.49 0.23 -9.38
C GLN A 90 -2.26 1.54 -10.15
N ALA A 91 -3.16 2.51 -10.02
CA ALA A 91 -3.06 3.79 -10.71
C ALA A 91 -1.80 4.56 -10.29
N LEU A 92 -1.52 4.59 -8.98
CA LEU A 92 -0.34 5.30 -8.48
C LEU A 92 0.96 4.61 -8.89
N SER A 93 1.01 3.27 -8.89
CA SER A 93 2.18 2.52 -9.40
C SER A 93 2.40 2.77 -10.89
N ARG A 94 1.33 2.77 -11.70
CA ARG A 94 1.42 3.09 -13.13
C ARG A 94 1.94 4.51 -13.32
N TYR A 95 1.41 5.47 -12.58
CA TYR A 95 1.86 6.86 -12.64
C TYR A 95 3.36 7.01 -12.32
N ILE A 96 3.86 6.32 -11.31
CA ILE A 96 5.30 6.34 -10.95
C ILE A 96 6.15 5.72 -12.06
N LEU A 97 5.73 4.59 -12.65
CA LEU A 97 6.45 3.94 -13.75
C LEU A 97 6.47 4.81 -15.02
N ASP A 98 5.37 5.50 -15.33
CA ASP A 98 5.26 6.41 -16.46
C ASP A 98 6.07 7.72 -16.25
N ASN A 99 6.30 8.10 -14.99
CA ASN A 99 6.98 9.33 -14.60
C ASN A 99 8.16 9.04 -13.66
N PRO A 100 9.19 8.30 -14.07
CA PRO A 100 10.22 7.77 -13.17
C PRO A 100 11.01 8.85 -12.43
N LEU A 101 11.08 10.08 -12.96
CA LEU A 101 11.77 11.20 -12.32
C LEU A 101 11.16 11.58 -10.96
N ILE A 102 9.89 11.25 -10.72
CA ILE A 102 9.21 11.51 -9.45
C ILE A 102 9.87 10.72 -8.31
N ALA A 103 10.18 9.45 -8.54
CA ALA A 103 10.80 8.57 -7.55
C ALA A 103 12.34 8.57 -7.60
N LYS A 104 12.92 8.98 -8.75
CA LYS A 104 14.37 8.85 -8.98
C LYS A 104 15.19 9.55 -7.90
N ARG A 105 16.10 8.77 -7.26
CA ARG A 105 16.98 9.19 -6.17
C ARG A 105 16.26 9.65 -4.89
N LYS A 106 14.94 9.47 -4.80
CA LYS A 106 14.14 9.80 -3.60
C LYS A 106 14.19 8.67 -2.57
N ARG A 107 14.04 9.04 -1.31
CA ARG A 107 13.78 8.16 -0.18
C ARG A 107 12.28 8.05 -0.07
N VAL A 108 11.75 6.85 -0.33
CA VAL A 108 10.30 6.63 -0.51
C VAL A 108 9.71 5.87 0.68
N LEU A 109 8.57 6.33 1.17
CA LEU A 109 7.69 5.59 2.06
C LEU A 109 6.44 5.16 1.28
N ASP A 110 6.15 3.88 1.28
CA ASP A 110 4.91 3.28 0.79
C ASP A 110 4.04 2.95 2.01
N PHE A 111 3.08 3.81 2.31
CA PHE A 111 2.24 3.72 3.51
C PHE A 111 0.99 2.90 3.22
N GLY A 112 0.77 1.82 4.00
CA GLY A 112 -0.25 0.81 3.73
C GLY A 112 0.11 0.01 2.47
N CYS A 113 1.31 -0.58 2.46
CA CYS A 113 1.92 -1.13 1.25
C CYS A 113 1.22 -2.37 0.68
N GLY A 114 0.46 -3.10 1.50
CA GLY A 114 -0.17 -4.35 1.11
C GLY A 114 0.80 -5.31 0.41
N SER A 115 0.59 -5.58 -0.87
CA SER A 115 1.47 -6.43 -1.68
C SER A 115 2.86 -5.84 -1.98
N GLY A 116 3.12 -4.57 -1.63
CA GLY A 116 4.39 -3.88 -1.90
C GLY A 116 4.56 -3.35 -3.33
N ALA A 117 3.49 -3.33 -4.12
CA ALA A 117 3.55 -2.96 -5.53
C ALA A 117 4.07 -1.53 -5.76
N LEU A 118 3.64 -0.55 -4.93
CA LEU A 118 4.10 0.84 -5.00
C LEU A 118 5.58 0.96 -4.70
N SER A 119 6.07 0.29 -3.66
CA SER A 119 7.49 0.22 -3.33
C SER A 119 8.32 -0.35 -4.48
N ILE A 120 7.84 -1.44 -5.10
CA ILE A 120 8.50 -2.06 -6.25
C ILE A 120 8.51 -1.11 -7.45
N ALA A 121 7.39 -0.42 -7.73
CA ALA A 121 7.30 0.60 -8.79
C ALA A 121 8.32 1.74 -8.56
N ALA A 122 8.41 2.25 -7.33
CA ALA A 122 9.36 3.30 -6.97
C ALA A 122 10.82 2.84 -7.16
N LEU A 123 11.16 1.62 -6.73
CA LEU A 123 12.52 1.06 -6.88
C LEU A 123 12.87 0.86 -8.36
N LYS A 124 11.94 0.31 -9.18
CA LYS A 124 12.12 0.17 -10.64
C LYS A 124 12.26 1.54 -11.33
N SER A 125 11.69 2.59 -10.77
CA SER A 125 11.82 3.98 -11.24
C SER A 125 13.06 4.70 -10.71
N GLY A 126 13.96 3.99 -10.02
CA GLY A 126 15.25 4.51 -9.57
C GLY A 126 15.22 5.26 -8.26
N ALA A 127 14.28 4.95 -7.37
CA ALA A 127 14.32 5.42 -5.98
C ALA A 127 15.67 5.05 -5.33
N LYS A 128 16.14 5.90 -4.43
CA LYS A 128 17.36 5.62 -3.66
C LYS A 128 17.16 4.42 -2.74
N PHE A 129 16.02 4.36 -2.11
CA PHE A 129 15.44 3.21 -1.41
C PHE A 129 13.93 3.40 -1.25
N SER A 130 13.22 2.32 -0.96
CA SER A 130 11.82 2.35 -0.54
C SER A 130 11.64 1.56 0.74
N VAL A 131 10.76 2.05 1.61
CA VAL A 131 10.28 1.33 2.80
C VAL A 131 8.81 1.01 2.58
N ALA A 132 8.49 -0.27 2.50
CA ALA A 132 7.12 -0.77 2.52
C ALA A 132 6.64 -0.83 3.97
N ASN A 133 5.63 -0.05 4.30
CA ASN A 133 5.07 0.04 5.63
C ASN A 133 3.64 -0.49 5.66
N ASP A 134 3.41 -1.43 6.54
CA ASP A 134 2.08 -1.95 6.83
C ASP A 134 2.05 -2.47 8.27
N ILE A 135 0.91 -2.37 8.95
CA ILE A 135 0.72 -2.92 10.29
C ILE A 135 0.38 -4.42 10.27
N ASP A 136 0.05 -4.96 9.10
CA ASP A 136 -0.21 -6.38 8.90
C ASP A 136 1.10 -7.11 8.56
N THR A 137 1.53 -8.00 9.44
CA THR A 137 2.73 -8.83 9.25
C THR A 137 2.67 -9.67 7.96
N MET A 138 1.47 -10.11 7.54
CA MET A 138 1.31 -10.86 6.28
C MET A 138 1.54 -9.97 5.07
N ALA A 139 1.09 -8.70 5.10
CA ALA A 139 1.39 -7.69 4.09
C ALA A 139 2.90 -7.49 3.94
N ILE A 140 3.61 -7.36 5.06
CA ILE A 140 5.07 -7.23 5.07
C ILE A 140 5.75 -8.48 4.48
N ALA A 141 5.33 -9.67 4.87
CA ALA A 141 5.87 -10.91 4.31
C ALA A 141 5.62 -11.01 2.80
N ALA A 142 4.42 -10.64 2.34
CA ALA A 142 4.05 -10.62 0.92
C ALA A 142 4.85 -9.58 0.14
N SER A 143 5.03 -8.37 0.67
CA SER A 143 5.81 -7.32 0.03
C SER A 143 7.27 -7.73 -0.18
N GLN A 144 7.88 -8.40 0.80
CA GLN A 144 9.24 -8.95 0.70
C GLN A 144 9.34 -10.06 -0.36
N LEU A 145 8.38 -11.00 -0.37
CA LEU A 145 8.33 -12.06 -1.38
C LEU A 145 8.17 -11.49 -2.78
N ASN A 146 7.27 -10.52 -2.95
CA ASN A 146 7.05 -9.83 -4.22
C ASN A 146 8.29 -9.04 -4.66
N ALA A 147 9.01 -8.40 -3.75
CA ALA A 147 10.27 -7.71 -4.04
C ALA A 147 11.33 -8.67 -4.59
N GLN A 148 11.47 -9.89 -4.00
CA GLN A 148 12.38 -10.92 -4.50
C GLN A 148 12.00 -11.38 -5.91
N ILE A 149 10.70 -11.63 -6.18
CA ILE A 149 10.21 -12.04 -7.51
C ILE A 149 10.52 -10.96 -8.56
N ASN A 150 10.58 -9.69 -8.16
CA ASN A 150 10.89 -8.56 -9.04
C ASN A 150 12.37 -8.17 -9.05
N ALA A 151 13.23 -8.89 -8.35
CA ALA A 151 14.67 -8.64 -8.23
C ALA A 151 15.01 -7.21 -7.74
N VAL A 152 14.29 -6.72 -6.72
CA VAL A 152 14.54 -5.44 -6.06
C VAL A 152 14.80 -5.63 -4.57
N GLU A 153 15.66 -4.79 -3.98
CA GLU A 153 15.89 -4.76 -2.54
C GLU A 153 14.88 -3.84 -1.86
N LEU A 154 14.10 -4.39 -0.94
CA LEU A 154 13.03 -3.69 -0.25
C LEU A 154 13.27 -3.65 1.26
N ASN A 155 13.22 -2.47 1.84
CA ASN A 155 13.14 -2.30 3.28
C ASN A 155 11.67 -2.34 3.73
N VAL A 156 11.43 -2.81 4.95
CA VAL A 156 10.08 -2.96 5.50
C VAL A 156 9.96 -2.36 6.90
N CYS A 157 8.74 -1.97 7.27
CA CYS A 157 8.41 -1.43 8.59
C CYS A 157 6.99 -1.85 8.99
N GLU A 158 6.83 -2.46 10.17
CA GLU A 158 5.54 -2.88 10.73
C GLU A 158 4.93 -1.87 11.72
N ASP A 159 5.64 -0.79 12.01
CA ASP A 159 5.17 0.20 12.97
C ASP A 159 3.98 1.00 12.42
N ASN A 160 3.07 1.41 13.30
CA ASN A 160 2.07 2.41 12.94
C ASN A 160 2.75 3.78 12.84
N LEU A 161 2.91 4.26 11.61
CA LEU A 161 3.59 5.54 11.33
C LEU A 161 2.67 6.77 11.37
N ILE A 162 1.37 6.61 11.62
CA ILE A 162 0.45 7.76 11.73
C ILE A 162 0.90 8.66 12.89
N GLY A 163 1.13 9.93 12.58
CA GLY A 163 1.60 10.94 13.55
C GLY A 163 3.12 11.09 13.59
N SER A 164 3.91 10.23 12.94
CA SER A 164 5.36 10.42 12.81
C SER A 164 5.68 11.58 11.86
N ASP A 165 6.88 12.16 11.98
CA ASP A 165 7.36 13.23 11.11
C ASP A 165 7.93 12.75 9.77
N CYS A 166 8.10 11.43 9.62
CA CYS A 166 8.68 10.80 8.43
C CYS A 166 9.96 11.48 7.93
N ALA A 167 10.84 11.90 8.85
CA ALA A 167 12.01 12.74 8.55
C ALA A 167 12.93 12.12 7.49
N ASP A 168 13.02 10.80 7.47
CA ASP A 168 13.90 10.05 6.57
C ASP A 168 13.38 9.96 5.12
N PHE A 169 12.18 10.42 4.83
CA PHE A 169 11.55 10.26 3.52
C PHE A 169 11.38 11.60 2.79
N ASP A 170 11.53 11.56 1.47
CA ASP A 170 11.30 12.69 0.56
C ASP A 170 9.94 12.59 -0.12
N LEU A 171 9.49 11.36 -0.38
CA LEU A 171 8.25 11.04 -1.09
C LEU A 171 7.45 10.01 -0.30
N ILE A 172 6.17 10.28 -0.11
CA ILE A 172 5.22 9.39 0.57
C ILE A 172 4.15 8.99 -0.43
N LEU A 173 3.97 7.70 -0.60
CA LEU A 173 2.98 7.09 -1.49
C LEU A 173 1.87 6.46 -0.64
N VAL A 174 0.62 6.73 -1.01
CA VAL A 174 -0.58 6.26 -0.31
C VAL A 174 -1.54 5.68 -1.33
N GLY A 175 -1.62 4.34 -1.41
CA GLY A 175 -2.44 3.63 -2.39
C GLY A 175 -3.68 3.02 -1.76
N ASP A 176 -4.87 3.54 -2.09
CA ASP A 176 -6.18 2.97 -1.68
C ASP A 176 -6.40 2.88 -0.14
N MET A 177 -5.79 3.78 0.65
CA MET A 177 -5.89 3.78 2.11
C MET A 177 -7.08 4.58 2.67
N LEU A 178 -7.89 5.21 1.81
CA LEU A 178 -8.96 6.11 2.21
C LEU A 178 -10.34 5.44 2.05
N TYR A 179 -10.50 4.24 2.59
CA TYR A 179 -11.69 3.40 2.46
C TYR A 179 -12.63 3.44 3.68
N ASP A 180 -12.13 3.80 4.85
CA ASP A 180 -12.89 3.99 6.09
C ASP A 180 -12.90 5.47 6.47
N SER A 181 -14.05 6.04 6.79
CA SER A 181 -14.19 7.48 7.02
C SER A 181 -13.40 7.97 8.22
N ALA A 182 -13.42 7.24 9.34
CA ALA A 182 -12.73 7.66 10.56
C ALA A 182 -11.21 7.56 10.40
N LEU A 183 -10.73 6.49 9.78
CA LEU A 183 -9.31 6.30 9.47
C LEU A 183 -8.84 7.34 8.44
N SER A 184 -9.66 7.64 7.44
CA SER A 184 -9.34 8.61 6.39
C SER A 184 -9.13 10.02 6.96
N ASP A 185 -9.94 10.45 7.92
CA ASP A 185 -9.77 11.77 8.55
C ASP A 185 -8.45 11.86 9.34
N VAL A 186 -8.07 10.78 10.03
CA VAL A 186 -6.79 10.71 10.77
C VAL A 186 -5.60 10.72 9.82
N ILE A 187 -5.66 9.92 8.76
CA ILE A 187 -4.62 9.88 7.71
C ILE A 187 -4.51 11.25 7.05
N ALA A 188 -5.63 11.86 6.66
CA ALA A 188 -5.66 13.17 6.03
C ALA A 188 -4.96 14.24 6.88
N ALA A 189 -5.32 14.33 8.15
CA ALA A 189 -4.72 15.31 9.07
C ALA A 189 -3.21 15.09 9.23
N TRP A 190 -2.75 13.83 9.25
CA TRP A 190 -1.34 13.49 9.31
C TRP A 190 -0.60 13.86 8.02
N LEU A 191 -1.15 13.49 6.85
CA LEU A 191 -0.55 13.79 5.54
C LEU A 191 -0.44 15.30 5.31
N MET A 192 -1.44 16.09 5.74
CA MET A 192 -1.37 17.56 5.69
C MET A 192 -0.20 18.12 6.50
N LYS A 193 0.04 17.58 7.72
CA LYS A 193 1.21 17.98 8.53
C LYS A 193 2.52 17.66 7.82
N LEU A 194 2.63 16.48 7.19
CA LEU A 194 3.81 16.08 6.44
C LEU A 194 4.01 16.97 5.20
N ARG A 195 2.94 17.36 4.53
CA ARG A 195 2.99 18.28 3.40
C ARG A 195 3.51 19.65 3.80
N LEU A 196 3.01 20.19 4.93
CA LEU A 196 3.49 21.46 5.50
C LEU A 196 4.96 21.39 5.95
N ALA A 197 5.44 20.20 6.32
CA ALA A 197 6.86 19.93 6.60
C ALA A 197 7.71 19.73 5.32
N GLY A 198 7.14 19.97 4.12
CA GLY A 198 7.86 19.93 2.85
C GLY A 198 7.95 18.57 2.20
N LYS A 199 7.22 17.55 2.68
CA LYS A 199 7.17 16.23 2.03
C LYS A 199 6.35 16.28 0.75
N VAL A 200 6.76 15.51 -0.26
CA VAL A 200 5.95 15.25 -1.44
C VAL A 200 5.04 14.06 -1.14
N ILE A 201 3.74 14.22 -1.38
CA ILE A 201 2.74 13.19 -1.09
C ILE A 201 1.93 12.92 -2.34
N LEU A 202 1.85 11.64 -2.73
CA LEU A 202 1.00 11.17 -3.82
C LEU A 202 -0.01 10.17 -3.28
N VAL A 203 -1.26 10.35 -3.70
CA VAL A 203 -2.39 9.51 -3.29
C VAL A 203 -3.01 8.90 -4.53
N GLY A 204 -3.18 7.57 -4.52
CA GLY A 204 -3.96 6.84 -5.52
C GLY A 204 -5.29 6.40 -4.92
N ASP A 205 -6.42 6.76 -5.58
CA ASP A 205 -7.76 6.42 -5.09
C ASP A 205 -8.77 6.32 -6.25
N PRO A 206 -9.69 5.33 -6.25
CA PRO A 206 -10.70 5.18 -7.30
C PRO A 206 -11.89 6.16 -7.17
N GLY A 207 -11.88 7.06 -6.19
CA GLY A 207 -12.99 7.95 -5.86
C GLY A 207 -13.88 7.40 -4.75
N ARG A 208 -13.26 6.79 -3.73
CA ARG A 208 -14.02 6.32 -2.56
C ARG A 208 -14.68 7.48 -1.81
N GLY A 209 -15.77 7.18 -1.11
CA GLY A 209 -16.59 8.18 -0.41
C GLY A 209 -15.79 9.19 0.44
N PRO A 210 -14.79 8.79 1.24
CA PRO A 210 -13.99 9.73 2.02
C PRO A 210 -13.23 10.76 1.18
N VAL A 211 -12.70 10.38 0.01
CA VAL A 211 -12.00 11.31 -0.91
C VAL A 211 -12.99 12.32 -1.52
N GLY A 212 -14.20 11.87 -1.86
CA GLY A 212 -15.23 12.73 -2.44
C GLY A 212 -15.98 13.60 -1.44
N ASN A 213 -16.08 13.18 -0.18
CA ASN A 213 -16.93 13.80 0.84
C ASN A 213 -16.16 14.49 1.97
N SER A 214 -14.84 14.27 2.10
CA SER A 214 -14.03 14.92 3.13
C SER A 214 -13.76 16.37 2.76
N THR A 215 -14.25 17.29 3.57
CA THR A 215 -13.96 18.74 3.40
C THR A 215 -12.48 19.08 3.55
N LEU A 216 -11.71 18.27 4.31
CA LEU A 216 -10.26 18.42 4.46
C LEU A 216 -9.51 18.05 3.18
N PHE A 217 -9.92 16.97 2.49
CA PHE A 217 -9.26 16.52 1.28
C PHE A 217 -9.73 17.26 0.02
N ALA A 218 -11.03 17.57 -0.10
CA ALA A 218 -11.62 18.13 -1.33
C ALA A 218 -10.92 19.42 -1.82
N ASN A 219 -10.43 20.26 -0.88
CA ASN A 219 -9.76 21.52 -1.21
C ASN A 219 -8.23 21.43 -1.25
N SER A 220 -7.66 20.27 -0.88
CA SER A 220 -6.21 20.10 -0.74
C SER A 220 -5.62 19.13 -1.74
N LEU A 221 -6.46 18.43 -2.52
CA LEU A 221 -6.02 17.49 -3.54
C LEU A 221 -5.96 18.17 -4.92
N CYS A 222 -4.78 18.08 -5.55
CA CYS A 222 -4.60 18.41 -6.96
C CYS A 222 -4.58 17.11 -7.77
N HIS A 223 -5.51 16.98 -8.72
CA HIS A 223 -5.59 15.84 -9.63
C HIS A 223 -4.43 15.86 -10.61
N LEU A 224 -3.70 14.75 -10.73
CA LEU A 224 -2.53 14.61 -11.60
C LEU A 224 -2.79 13.71 -12.80
N ALA A 225 -3.46 12.58 -12.59
CA ALA A 225 -3.70 11.59 -13.63
C ALA A 225 -4.94 10.73 -13.35
N LYS A 226 -5.48 10.14 -14.41
CA LYS A 226 -6.57 9.18 -14.38
C LYS A 226 -6.19 7.97 -15.23
N TYR A 227 -6.50 6.77 -14.73
CA TYR A 227 -6.28 5.51 -15.42
C TYR A 227 -7.58 4.71 -15.48
N GLU A 228 -7.93 4.24 -16.68
CA GLU A 228 -9.00 3.26 -16.85
C GLU A 228 -8.53 1.90 -16.32
N LEU A 229 -9.38 1.25 -15.55
CA LEU A 229 -9.10 -0.08 -15.01
C LEU A 229 -9.40 -1.14 -16.07
N ASP A 230 -8.60 -2.19 -16.10
CA ASP A 230 -8.85 -3.33 -16.97
C ASP A 230 -10.07 -4.16 -16.52
N SER A 231 -10.50 -5.12 -17.35
CA SER A 231 -11.68 -5.93 -17.08
C SER A 231 -11.52 -6.86 -15.87
N PHE A 232 -10.29 -7.27 -15.55
CA PHE A 232 -10.01 -8.11 -14.38
C PHE A 232 -10.11 -7.30 -13.10
N THR A 233 -9.43 -6.16 -13.06
CA THR A 233 -9.50 -5.23 -11.92
C THR A 233 -10.92 -4.77 -11.61
N LYS A 234 -11.75 -4.49 -12.64
CA LYS A 234 -13.16 -4.08 -12.47
C LYS A 234 -13.99 -5.13 -11.74
N LYS A 235 -13.78 -6.40 -12.04
CA LYS A 235 -14.52 -7.51 -11.40
C LYS A 235 -14.10 -7.71 -9.95
N ASP A 236 -12.82 -7.59 -9.68
CA ASP A 236 -12.23 -7.90 -8.36
C ASP A 236 -12.38 -6.72 -7.37
N ASN A 237 -12.72 -5.52 -7.84
CA ASN A 237 -12.69 -4.27 -7.06
C ASN A 237 -14.01 -3.48 -7.10
N TYR A 238 -15.11 -4.10 -6.72
CA TYR A 238 -16.43 -3.43 -6.51
C TYR A 238 -16.95 -2.62 -7.71
N GLY A 239 -16.47 -2.93 -8.93
CA GLY A 239 -16.95 -2.32 -10.17
C GLY A 239 -16.44 -0.92 -10.47
N PHE A 240 -15.41 -0.42 -9.79
CA PHE A 240 -14.75 0.81 -10.20
C PHE A 240 -14.26 0.70 -11.64
N LEU A 241 -14.52 1.74 -12.45
CA LEU A 241 -14.12 1.78 -13.86
C LEU A 241 -12.80 2.47 -14.09
N GLN A 242 -12.41 3.32 -13.14
CA GLN A 242 -11.22 4.17 -13.23
C GLN A 242 -10.63 4.42 -11.85
N SER A 243 -9.38 4.84 -11.82
CA SER A 243 -8.73 5.29 -10.60
C SER A 243 -7.87 6.53 -10.88
N HIS A 244 -7.64 7.32 -9.87
CA HIS A 244 -7.05 8.64 -9.96
C HIS A 244 -5.78 8.75 -9.14
N VAL A 245 -4.90 9.64 -9.55
CA VAL A 245 -3.70 10.03 -8.81
C VAL A 245 -3.80 11.50 -8.45
N PHE A 246 -3.52 11.80 -7.22
CA PHE A 246 -3.54 13.14 -6.65
C PHE A 246 -2.22 13.47 -5.95
N THR A 247 -1.92 14.76 -5.83
CA THR A 247 -0.94 15.27 -4.87
C THR A 247 -1.63 16.22 -3.89
N LEU A 248 -1.05 16.39 -2.70
CA LEU A 248 -1.48 17.40 -1.75
C LEU A 248 -0.84 18.76 -2.10
N LEU A 249 -1.68 19.82 -2.08
CA LEU A 249 -1.27 21.22 -2.33
C LEU A 249 -0.58 21.84 -1.10
#